data_53d692960b8d255e8bc138c3a3f33f7c
#
_entry.id   53d692960b8d255e8bc138c3a3f33f7c
#
_cell.length_a   1.000
_cell.length_b   1.000
_cell.length_c   1.000
_cell.angle_alpha   90.00
_cell.angle_beta   90.00
_cell.angle_gamma   90.00
#
_symmetry.space_group_name_H-M   'P 1'
#
loop_
_entity.id
_entity.type
_entity.pdbx_description
1 polymer ?
#
loop_
_entity_poly.entity_id
_entity_poly.type
_entity_poly.pdbx_seq_one_letter_code
_entity_poly.pdbx_strand_id
1 'polypeptide(L)'
;MKSLAVIVSRGHYNNLVQVCTLLMASVVSNIKVRVLVRDEAVLKMTTQGAQEINLSEAFRGMESQVKERLVQRRLGDLRRLLQDVKQQGDVQISVCSSSMAICGVTREQLIPEVDDVRGLTSFLLEEMSQADQVLTF
;
A
#
# COMPACT_ATOMS: atom_id res chain seq x y z
N MET A 1 14.36 16.01 -2.60
CA MET A 1 13.00 15.49 -2.89
C MET A 1 12.08 15.86 -1.76
N LYS A 2 10.94 16.47 -2.09
CA LYS A 2 9.95 16.91 -1.09
C LYS A 2 8.65 16.12 -1.19
N SER A 3 8.38 15.52 -2.33
CA SER A 3 7.13 14.79 -2.56
C SER A 3 7.33 13.57 -3.44
N LEU A 4 6.54 12.54 -3.16
CA LEU A 4 6.61 11.25 -3.82
C LEU A 4 5.18 10.76 -4.10
N ALA A 5 4.94 10.32 -5.33
CA ALA A 5 3.74 9.59 -5.68
C ALA A 5 4.09 8.11 -5.87
N VAL A 6 3.30 7.23 -5.28
CA VAL A 6 3.52 5.79 -5.32
C VAL A 6 2.27 5.10 -5.87
N ILE A 7 2.47 4.27 -6.89
CA ILE A 7 1.40 3.41 -7.42
C ILE A 7 1.70 1.98 -7.02
N VAL A 8 0.74 1.32 -6.38
CA VAL A 8 0.85 -0.06 -5.92
C VAL A 8 -0.17 -0.89 -6.66
N SER A 9 0.27 -1.85 -7.46
CA SER A 9 -0.60 -2.71 -8.24
C SER A 9 -0.44 -4.20 -7.95
N ARG A 10 0.68 -4.62 -7.38
CA ARG A 10 0.90 -6.03 -7.03
C ARG A 10 0.42 -6.31 -5.63
N GLY A 11 -0.43 -7.35 -5.49
CA GLY A 11 -1.14 -7.65 -4.26
C GLY A 11 -0.47 -8.68 -3.34
N HIS A 12 0.76 -9.12 -3.60
CA HIS A 12 1.46 -10.01 -2.70
C HIS A 12 1.84 -9.26 -1.42
N TYR A 13 1.71 -9.92 -0.29
CA TYR A 13 2.02 -9.34 1.01
C TYR A 13 3.46 -8.79 1.07
N ASN A 14 4.42 -9.54 0.53
CA ASN A 14 5.81 -9.09 0.52
C ASN A 14 6.00 -7.81 -0.30
N ASN A 15 5.20 -7.57 -1.33
CA ASN A 15 5.22 -6.30 -2.06
C ASN A 15 4.71 -5.15 -1.18
N LEU A 16 3.63 -5.37 -0.43
CA LEU A 16 3.09 -4.36 0.48
C LEU A 16 4.07 -4.02 1.60
N VAL A 17 4.85 -5.00 2.07
CA VAL A 17 5.92 -4.76 3.05
C VAL A 17 6.98 -3.81 2.45
N GLN A 18 7.40 -4.03 1.21
CA GLN A 18 8.35 -3.15 0.53
C GLN A 18 7.80 -1.73 0.41
N VAL A 19 6.53 -1.61 0.06
CA VAL A 19 5.85 -0.31 0.01
C VAL A 19 5.88 0.35 1.39
N CYS A 20 5.47 -0.35 2.44
CA CYS A 20 5.42 0.22 3.79
C CYS A 20 6.80 0.68 4.29
N THR A 21 7.85 -0.07 3.98
CA THR A 21 9.22 0.33 4.36
C THR A 21 9.65 1.59 3.61
N LEU A 22 9.30 1.70 2.33
CA LEU A 22 9.54 2.93 1.57
C LEU A 22 8.76 4.11 2.16
N LEU A 23 7.49 3.91 2.47
CA LEU A 23 6.66 4.96 3.06
C LEU A 23 7.25 5.45 4.38
N MET A 24 7.68 4.53 5.25
CA MET A 24 8.29 4.90 6.52
C MET A 24 9.58 5.70 6.31
N ALA A 25 10.47 5.24 5.44
CA ALA A 25 11.69 5.95 5.11
C ALA A 25 11.41 7.37 4.58
N SER A 26 10.35 7.50 3.78
CA SER A 26 9.95 8.78 3.21
C SER A 26 9.45 9.75 4.28
N VAL A 27 8.53 9.32 5.14
CA VAL A 27 7.92 10.21 6.11
C VAL A 27 8.90 10.65 7.20
N VAL A 28 9.78 9.76 7.65
CA VAL A 28 10.82 10.15 8.62
C VAL A 28 11.86 11.11 8.01
N SER A 29 11.91 11.17 6.68
CA SER A 29 12.75 12.11 5.94
C SER A 29 11.99 13.38 5.53
N ASN A 30 10.81 13.60 6.06
CA ASN A 30 9.92 14.74 5.76
C ASN A 30 9.52 14.83 4.30
N ILE A 31 9.36 13.69 3.65
CA ILE A 31 8.86 13.59 2.27
C ILE A 31 7.35 13.32 2.35
N LYS A 32 6.58 14.19 1.70
CA LYS A 32 5.14 14.01 1.55
C LYS A 32 4.88 12.88 0.56
N VAL A 33 4.00 11.94 0.89
CA VAL A 33 3.71 10.79 0.02
C VAL A 33 2.23 10.68 -0.30
N ARG A 34 1.95 10.45 -1.57
CA ARG A 34 0.60 10.15 -2.06
C ARG A 34 0.61 8.78 -2.72
N VAL A 35 -0.26 7.89 -2.28
CA VAL A 35 -0.30 6.50 -2.72
C VAL A 35 -1.62 6.23 -3.43
N LEU A 36 -1.56 5.59 -4.59
CA LEU A 36 -2.73 5.04 -5.27
C LEU A 36 -2.57 3.52 -5.34
N VAL A 37 -3.52 2.82 -4.72
CA VAL A 37 -3.58 1.35 -4.75
C VAL A 37 -4.50 0.94 -5.87
N ARG A 38 -4.01 0.12 -6.79
CA ARG A 38 -4.71 -0.31 -8.01
C ARG A 38 -4.65 -1.82 -8.17
N ASP A 39 -5.46 -2.31 -9.12
CA ASP A 39 -5.48 -3.70 -9.55
C ASP A 39 -5.59 -4.65 -8.36
N GLU A 40 -4.91 -5.77 -8.38
CA GLU A 40 -4.98 -6.79 -7.32
C GLU A 40 -4.57 -6.29 -5.93
N ALA A 41 -3.76 -5.23 -5.85
CA ALA A 41 -3.36 -4.66 -4.57
C ALA A 41 -4.54 -4.09 -3.78
N VAL A 42 -5.65 -3.77 -4.44
CA VAL A 42 -6.89 -3.33 -3.78
C VAL A 42 -7.39 -4.36 -2.78
N LEU A 43 -7.20 -5.66 -3.06
CA LEU A 43 -7.60 -6.73 -2.15
C LEU A 43 -6.90 -6.64 -0.79
N LYS A 44 -5.68 -6.10 -0.74
CA LYS A 44 -4.93 -5.90 0.50
C LYS A 44 -5.44 -4.72 1.32
N MET A 45 -6.27 -3.87 0.73
CA MET A 45 -6.86 -2.72 1.42
C MET A 45 -8.23 -3.05 2.03
N THR A 46 -8.66 -4.31 1.98
CA THR A 46 -9.88 -4.77 2.65
C THR A 46 -9.55 -5.35 4.02
N THR A 47 -10.53 -5.33 4.92
CA THR A 47 -10.38 -5.87 6.28
C THR A 47 -9.92 -7.33 6.24
N GLN A 48 -10.50 -8.15 5.36
CA GLN A 48 -10.12 -9.55 5.21
C GLN A 48 -8.76 -9.69 4.53
N GLY A 49 -8.56 -9.02 3.39
CA GLY A 49 -7.34 -9.16 2.60
C GLY A 49 -6.09 -8.65 3.31
N ALA A 50 -6.23 -7.63 4.15
CA ALA A 50 -5.10 -7.07 4.91
C ALA A 50 -4.51 -8.08 5.92
N GLN A 51 -5.29 -9.08 6.33
CA GLN A 51 -4.85 -10.12 7.26
C GLN A 51 -4.12 -11.28 6.57
N GLU A 52 -4.23 -11.39 5.26
CA GLU A 52 -3.66 -12.50 4.51
C GLU A 52 -2.20 -12.23 4.14
N ILE A 53 -1.32 -13.15 4.52
CA ILE A 53 0.10 -13.08 4.17
C ILE A 53 0.34 -14.04 2.99
N ASN A 54 -0.11 -13.63 1.82
CA ASN A 54 0.14 -14.35 0.58
C ASN A 54 1.46 -13.86 -0.04
N LEU A 55 2.38 -14.77 -0.25
CA LEU A 55 3.71 -14.45 -0.75
C LEU A 55 3.82 -14.72 -2.26
N SER A 56 4.73 -14.03 -2.91
CA SER A 56 5.00 -14.23 -4.34
C SER A 56 5.63 -15.62 -4.59
N GLU A 57 5.57 -16.08 -5.84
CA GLU A 57 6.08 -17.39 -6.23
C GLU A 57 7.56 -17.59 -5.93
N ALA A 58 8.34 -16.51 -5.86
CA ALA A 58 9.75 -16.58 -5.51
C ALA A 58 9.98 -17.25 -4.15
N PHE A 59 8.97 -17.22 -3.27
CA PHE A 59 9.04 -17.84 -1.94
C PHE A 59 8.37 -19.21 -1.88
N ARG A 60 8.04 -19.81 -3.02
CA ARG A 60 7.41 -21.14 -3.06
C ARG A 60 8.26 -22.15 -2.30
N GLY A 61 7.62 -22.89 -1.37
CA GLY A 61 8.30 -23.85 -0.51
C GLY A 61 8.95 -23.24 0.72
N MET A 62 8.93 -21.90 0.86
CA MET A 62 9.53 -21.17 1.98
C MET A 62 8.50 -20.36 2.76
N GLU A 63 7.20 -20.52 2.48
CA GLU A 63 6.16 -19.63 2.98
C GLU A 63 6.12 -19.55 4.50
N SER A 64 6.25 -20.70 5.17
CA SER A 64 6.21 -20.75 6.64
C SER A 64 7.41 -20.02 7.26
N GLN A 65 8.60 -20.22 6.72
CA GLN A 65 9.81 -19.57 7.21
C GLN A 65 9.78 -18.06 6.99
N VAL A 66 9.32 -17.63 5.82
CA VAL A 66 9.23 -16.20 5.49
C VAL A 66 8.19 -15.50 6.39
N LYS A 67 7.02 -16.13 6.58
CA LYS A 67 5.99 -15.62 7.50
C LYS A 67 6.53 -15.47 8.92
N GLU A 68 7.24 -16.48 9.41
CA GLU A 68 7.82 -16.44 10.75
C GLU A 68 8.81 -15.28 10.88
N ARG A 69 9.66 -15.08 9.88
CA ARG A 69 10.64 -13.99 9.88
C ARG A 69 9.98 -12.62 9.80
N LEU A 70 8.90 -12.49 9.03
CA LEU A 70 8.12 -11.24 8.99
C LEU A 70 7.55 -10.92 10.38
N VAL A 71 6.98 -11.89 11.07
CA VAL A 71 6.45 -11.70 12.42
C VAL A 71 7.56 -11.32 13.40
N GLN A 72 8.69 -12.01 13.35
CA GLN A 72 9.85 -11.72 14.22
C GLN A 72 10.36 -10.29 14.02
N ARG A 73 10.28 -9.77 12.80
CA ARG A 73 10.72 -8.41 12.47
C ARG A 73 9.61 -7.37 12.61
N ARG A 74 8.46 -7.74 13.14
CA ARG A 74 7.29 -6.87 13.29
C ARG A 74 6.75 -6.34 11.96
N LEU A 75 6.85 -7.14 10.92
CA LEU A 75 6.36 -6.83 9.57
C LEU A 75 5.17 -7.69 9.17
N GLY A 76 4.59 -8.43 10.12
CA GLY A 76 3.50 -9.38 9.85
C GLY A 76 2.09 -8.82 9.98
N ASP A 77 1.93 -7.52 10.26
CA ASP A 77 0.63 -6.86 10.42
C ASP A 77 0.58 -5.63 9.54
N LEU A 78 -0.04 -5.76 8.36
CA LEU A 78 -0.09 -4.68 7.36
C LEU A 78 -0.76 -3.42 7.90
N ARG A 79 -1.89 -3.57 8.59
CA ARG A 79 -2.61 -2.42 9.12
C ARG A 79 -1.78 -1.65 10.13
N ARG A 80 -1.03 -2.37 10.97
CA ARG A 80 -0.14 -1.73 11.93
C ARG A 80 0.97 -0.94 11.23
N LEU A 81 1.54 -1.51 10.16
CA LEU A 81 2.56 -0.80 9.37
C LEU A 81 2.00 0.49 8.78
N LEU A 82 0.78 0.44 8.22
CA LEU A 82 0.13 1.61 7.65
C LEU A 82 -0.20 2.66 8.72
N GLN A 83 -0.69 2.23 9.87
CA GLN A 83 -0.96 3.12 11.00
C GLN A 83 0.31 3.84 11.46
N ASP A 84 1.40 3.11 11.61
CA ASP A 84 2.68 3.68 12.04
C ASP A 84 3.19 4.73 11.06
N VAL A 85 3.11 4.44 9.76
CA VAL A 85 3.50 5.39 8.71
C VAL A 85 2.66 6.68 8.79
N LYS A 86 1.33 6.53 8.94
CA LYS A 86 0.43 7.69 8.99
C LYS A 86 0.64 8.54 10.24
N GLN A 87 1.10 7.95 11.34
CA GLN A 87 1.43 8.67 12.55
C GLN A 87 2.73 9.48 12.43
N GLN A 88 3.63 9.07 11.55
CA GLN A 88 4.95 9.66 11.42
C GLN A 88 5.01 10.84 10.44
N GLY A 89 4.07 10.96 9.52
CA GLY A 89 4.14 12.06 8.57
C GLY A 89 2.97 12.16 7.61
N ASP A 90 3.15 12.93 6.56
CA ASP A 90 2.11 13.25 5.59
C ASP A 90 1.99 12.18 4.51
N VAL A 91 1.17 11.18 4.77
CA VAL A 91 0.84 10.11 3.84
C VAL A 91 -0.67 10.08 3.62
N GLN A 92 -1.09 10.05 2.36
CA GLN A 92 -2.48 9.78 1.99
C GLN A 92 -2.53 8.55 1.10
N ILE A 93 -3.46 7.65 1.40
CA ILE A 93 -3.66 6.40 0.69
C ILE A 93 -5.02 6.43 0.02
N SER A 94 -5.01 6.40 -1.31
CA SER A 94 -6.22 6.34 -2.13
C SER A 94 -6.33 4.96 -2.78
N VAL A 95 -7.55 4.49 -2.97
CA VAL A 95 -7.84 3.25 -3.69
C VAL A 95 -8.52 3.59 -5.00
N CYS A 96 -8.10 2.95 -6.08
CA CYS A 96 -8.61 3.21 -7.43
C CYS A 96 -10.04 2.69 -7.58
N SER A 97 -10.97 3.57 -7.93
CA SER A 97 -12.39 3.24 -8.05
C SER A 97 -12.68 2.17 -9.12
N SER A 98 -12.01 2.24 -10.27
CA SER A 98 -12.19 1.22 -11.32
C SER A 98 -11.62 -0.13 -10.92
N SER A 99 -10.50 -0.15 -10.19
CA SER A 99 -9.93 -1.39 -9.65
C SER A 99 -10.84 -2.02 -8.59
N MET A 100 -11.49 -1.20 -7.76
CA MET A 100 -12.49 -1.71 -6.81
C MET A 100 -13.62 -2.43 -7.54
N ALA A 101 -14.12 -1.85 -8.61
CA ALA A 101 -15.19 -2.46 -9.41
C ALA A 101 -14.73 -3.81 -10.00
N ILE A 102 -13.51 -3.87 -10.53
CA ILE A 102 -12.97 -5.10 -11.11
C ILE A 102 -12.79 -6.18 -10.03
N CYS A 103 -12.32 -5.81 -8.85
CA CYS A 103 -12.09 -6.72 -7.74
C CYS A 103 -13.37 -7.08 -6.97
N GLY A 104 -14.48 -6.42 -7.25
CA GLY A 104 -15.73 -6.61 -6.50
C GLY A 104 -15.67 -6.11 -5.07
N VAL A 105 -14.88 -5.08 -4.81
CA VAL A 105 -14.69 -4.50 -3.48
C VAL A 105 -15.59 -3.27 -3.30
N THR A 106 -16.30 -3.21 -2.17
CA THR A 106 -17.13 -2.07 -1.79
C THR A 106 -16.37 -1.16 -0.80
N ARG A 107 -16.83 0.08 -0.66
CA ARG A 107 -16.23 1.02 0.29
C ARG A 107 -16.26 0.51 1.73
N GLU A 108 -17.33 -0.17 2.10
CA GLU A 108 -17.54 -0.71 3.45
C GLU A 108 -16.52 -1.79 3.81
N GLN A 109 -15.94 -2.45 2.81
CA GLN A 109 -14.92 -3.49 3.02
C GLN A 109 -13.52 -2.91 3.23
N LEU A 110 -13.30 -1.64 2.91
CA LEU A 110 -11.98 -1.02 3.01
C LEU A 110 -11.56 -0.81 4.47
N ILE A 111 -10.27 -0.97 4.73
CA ILE A 111 -9.70 -0.68 6.04
C ILE A 111 -9.74 0.83 6.32
N PRO A 112 -9.82 1.26 7.60
CA PRO A 112 -9.90 2.68 7.95
C PRO A 112 -8.67 3.49 7.54
N GLU A 113 -7.53 2.86 7.33
CA GLU A 113 -6.29 3.51 6.92
C GLU A 113 -6.34 4.04 5.48
N VAL A 114 -7.32 3.61 4.68
CA VAL A 114 -7.58 4.19 3.36
C VAL A 114 -8.26 5.56 3.56
N ASP A 115 -7.67 6.60 2.97
CA ASP A 115 -8.15 7.97 3.13
C ASP A 115 -9.23 8.33 2.10
N ASP A 116 -9.15 7.74 0.90
CA ASP A 116 -9.95 8.21 -0.22
C ASP A 116 -10.13 7.12 -1.28
N VAL A 117 -11.19 7.25 -2.06
CA VAL A 117 -11.42 6.48 -3.28
C VAL A 117 -11.43 7.44 -4.44
N ARG A 118 -10.55 7.24 -5.42
CA ARG A 118 -10.44 8.16 -6.55
C ARG A 118 -9.98 7.42 -7.80
N GLY A 119 -10.18 8.04 -8.95
CA GLY A 119 -9.75 7.49 -10.23
C GLY A 119 -8.30 7.78 -10.53
N LEU A 120 -7.73 7.01 -11.47
CA LEU A 120 -6.36 7.22 -11.93
C LEU A 120 -6.16 8.60 -12.55
N THR A 121 -7.11 9.08 -13.33
CA THR A 121 -7.00 10.40 -13.99
C THR A 121 -6.86 11.51 -12.96
N SER A 122 -7.70 11.49 -11.92
CA SER A 122 -7.61 12.45 -10.81
C SER A 122 -6.23 12.38 -10.15
N PHE A 123 -5.77 11.18 -9.84
CA PHE A 123 -4.47 10.99 -9.20
C PHE A 123 -3.31 11.46 -10.10
N LEU A 124 -3.38 11.15 -11.39
CA LEU A 124 -2.39 11.61 -12.36
C LEU A 124 -2.28 13.13 -12.39
N LEU A 125 -3.42 13.82 -12.49
CA LEU A 125 -3.44 15.27 -12.67
C LEU A 125 -3.16 16.04 -11.38
N GLU A 126 -3.59 15.52 -10.24
CA GLU A 126 -3.51 16.22 -8.97
C GLU A 126 -2.30 15.84 -8.12
N GLU A 127 -1.82 14.59 -8.24
CA GLU A 127 -0.74 14.10 -7.39
C GLU A 127 0.54 13.78 -8.18
N MET A 128 0.44 12.95 -9.21
CA MET A 128 1.63 12.54 -9.97
C MET A 128 2.28 13.73 -10.66
N SER A 129 1.48 14.64 -11.20
CA SER A 129 2.00 15.82 -11.90
C SER A 129 2.72 16.80 -10.97
N GLN A 130 2.45 16.74 -9.68
CA GLN A 130 3.05 17.62 -8.68
C GLN A 130 4.18 16.96 -7.89
N ALA A 131 4.35 15.66 -8.03
CA ALA A 131 5.36 14.93 -7.29
C ALA A 131 6.75 15.10 -7.89
N ASP A 132 7.77 15.17 -7.03
CA ASP A 132 9.16 15.20 -7.48
C ASP A 132 9.55 13.88 -8.14
N GLN A 133 9.00 12.76 -7.66
CA GLN A 133 9.20 11.44 -8.26
C GLN A 133 7.92 10.62 -8.19
N VAL A 134 7.81 9.67 -9.12
CA VAL A 134 6.73 8.68 -9.17
C VAL A 134 7.36 7.29 -9.18
N LEU A 135 6.96 6.42 -8.25
CA LEU A 135 7.42 5.05 -8.15
C LEU A 135 6.24 4.09 -8.26
N THR A 136 6.49 2.93 -8.85
CA THR A 136 5.48 1.87 -9.02
C THR A 136 5.96 0.55 -8.40
N PHE A 137 5.03 -0.15 -7.77
CA PHE A 137 5.28 -1.43 -7.09
C PHE A 137 4.24 -2.47 -7.41
#